data_0d2d4f64b107586e06dad57c2d343b4d
#
_entry.id   0d2d4f64b107586e06dad57c2d343b4d
#
_cell.length_a   1.000
_cell.length_b   1.000
_cell.length_c   1.000
_cell.angle_alpha   90.00
_cell.angle_beta   90.00
_cell.angle_gamma   90.00
#
_symmetry.space_group_name_H-M   'P 1'
#
loop_
_entity.id
_entity.type
_entity.pdbx_description
1 polymer ?
#
loop_
_entity_poly.entity_id
_entity_poly.type
_entity_poly.pdbx_seq_one_letter_code
_entity_poly.pdbx_strand_id
1 'polypeptide(L)'
;DLRGTMADYDRVVEIDPNNLMAHYNRGLLRAQVGEKNKAIEDFSFVLKYEPDNYFAYYNRAVLYDELGNYRAAVKDYNKVLDQYPDFYSGYYARSEAKRKSGDISGGKSDYQKAMKLYEQQKNTNKSYEEVADNIDESENDTSEKDADKVRKESDKNINKFDRLLVADNTDMKSKYTNEIR
;
A
#
# COMPACT_ATOMS: atom_id res chain seq x y z
N ASP A 1 -17.43 2.87 14.77
CA ASP A 1 -17.83 4.27 14.49
C ASP A 1 -16.59 5.12 14.17
N LEU A 2 -16.47 5.56 12.91
CA LEU A 2 -15.30 6.33 12.43
C LEU A 2 -15.11 7.65 13.21
N ARG A 3 -16.18 8.28 13.68
CA ARG A 3 -16.09 9.53 14.45
C ARG A 3 -15.51 9.29 15.85
N GLY A 4 -15.95 8.22 16.51
CA GLY A 4 -15.37 7.82 17.79
C GLY A 4 -13.90 7.48 17.66
N THR A 5 -13.54 6.68 16.65
CA THR A 5 -12.14 6.33 16.39
C THR A 5 -11.26 7.57 16.09
N MET A 6 -11.78 8.56 15.34
CA MET A 6 -11.06 9.81 15.11
C MET A 6 -10.81 10.57 16.40
N ALA A 7 -11.86 10.70 17.25
CA ALA A 7 -11.72 11.37 18.54
C ALA A 7 -10.72 10.66 19.47
N ASP A 8 -10.67 9.32 19.42
CA ASP A 8 -9.70 8.54 20.18
C ASP A 8 -8.27 8.84 19.75
N TYR A 9 -8.00 8.87 18.43
CA TYR A 9 -6.66 9.24 17.94
C TYR A 9 -6.29 10.69 18.22
N ASP A 10 -7.22 11.63 18.09
CA ASP A 10 -6.99 13.02 18.46
C ASP A 10 -6.62 13.12 19.95
N ARG A 11 -7.31 12.36 20.81
CA ARG A 11 -7.01 12.30 22.23
C ARG A 11 -5.63 11.70 22.52
N VAL A 12 -5.24 10.64 21.82
CA VAL A 12 -3.90 10.04 21.98
C VAL A 12 -2.82 11.06 21.59
N VAL A 13 -3.00 11.77 20.47
CA VAL A 13 -2.02 12.78 20.00
C VAL A 13 -1.99 14.01 20.92
N GLU A 14 -3.10 14.37 21.58
CA GLU A 14 -3.10 15.41 22.61
C GLU A 14 -2.28 15.02 23.84
N ILE A 15 -2.39 13.75 24.28
CA ILE A 15 -1.70 13.24 25.47
C ILE A 15 -0.21 12.98 25.17
N ASP A 16 0.06 12.37 24.01
CA ASP A 16 1.40 12.04 23.52
C ASP A 16 1.58 12.57 22.08
N PRO A 17 2.02 13.82 21.91
CA PRO A 17 2.19 14.42 20.58
C PRO A 17 3.23 13.74 19.70
N ASN A 18 4.09 12.91 20.27
CA ASN A 18 5.13 12.19 19.54
C ASN A 18 4.76 10.73 19.23
N ASN A 19 3.53 10.32 19.50
CA ASN A 19 3.06 8.97 19.22
C ASN A 19 2.93 8.74 17.70
N LEU A 20 3.98 8.17 17.10
CA LEU A 20 4.05 7.97 15.64
C LEU A 20 2.95 7.04 15.14
N MET A 21 2.60 6.00 15.92
CA MET A 21 1.52 5.08 15.55
C MET A 21 0.16 5.79 15.54
N ALA A 22 -0.09 6.66 16.51
CA ALA A 22 -1.33 7.45 16.55
C ALA A 22 -1.42 8.40 15.36
N HIS A 23 -0.34 9.09 15.01
CA HIS A 23 -0.28 9.92 13.81
C HIS A 23 -0.50 9.10 12.54
N TYR A 24 0.18 7.96 12.39
CA TYR A 24 0.01 7.11 11.23
C TYR A 24 -1.43 6.63 11.05
N ASN A 25 -2.05 6.08 12.11
CA ASN A 25 -3.41 5.55 12.06
C ASN A 25 -4.45 6.67 11.89
N ARG A 26 -4.23 7.84 12.51
CA ARG A 26 -5.07 9.02 12.28
C ARG A 26 -4.96 9.51 10.84
N GLY A 27 -3.76 9.50 10.26
CA GLY A 27 -3.53 9.80 8.86
C GLY A 27 -4.30 8.89 7.92
N LEU A 28 -4.30 7.57 8.17
CA LEU A 28 -5.11 6.61 7.40
C LEU A 28 -6.61 6.93 7.50
N LEU A 29 -7.10 7.20 8.69
CA LEU A 29 -8.51 7.51 8.91
C LEU A 29 -8.90 8.86 8.26
N ARG A 30 -8.05 9.88 8.37
CA ARG A 30 -8.23 11.19 7.70
C ARG A 30 -8.26 11.06 6.18
N ALA A 31 -7.39 10.22 5.60
CA ALA A 31 -7.41 9.91 4.18
C ALA A 31 -8.76 9.26 3.78
N GLN A 32 -9.23 8.33 4.57
CA GLN A 32 -10.49 7.61 4.33
C GLN A 32 -11.72 8.54 4.38
N VAL A 33 -11.75 9.50 5.29
CA VAL A 33 -12.86 10.47 5.40
C VAL A 33 -12.70 11.69 4.50
N GLY A 34 -11.64 11.74 3.68
CA GLY A 34 -11.41 12.80 2.69
C GLY A 34 -10.66 14.02 3.22
N GLU A 35 -10.17 14.01 4.46
CA GLU A 35 -9.32 15.06 5.04
C GLU A 35 -7.87 14.96 4.56
N LYS A 36 -7.68 14.99 3.24
CA LYS A 36 -6.41 14.65 2.57
C LYS A 36 -5.21 15.47 3.06
N ASN A 37 -5.38 16.78 3.22
CA ASN A 37 -4.28 17.66 3.67
C ASN A 37 -3.83 17.31 5.09
N LYS A 38 -4.76 17.09 6.00
CA LYS A 38 -4.46 16.68 7.39
C LYS A 38 -3.82 15.29 7.44
N ALA A 39 -4.24 14.38 6.56
CA ALA A 39 -3.61 13.07 6.44
C ALA A 39 -2.15 13.18 5.97
N ILE A 40 -1.85 14.05 5.00
CA ILE A 40 -0.48 14.35 4.54
C ILE A 40 0.36 14.93 5.69
N GLU A 41 -0.20 15.79 6.54
CA GLU A 41 0.50 16.32 7.72
C GLU A 41 0.87 15.18 8.69
N ASP A 42 -0.07 14.28 8.99
CA ASP A 42 0.18 13.15 9.86
C ASP A 42 1.25 12.19 9.29
N PHE A 43 1.18 11.82 8.01
CA PHE A 43 2.23 11.01 7.38
C PHE A 43 3.58 11.74 7.31
N SER A 44 3.57 13.05 7.10
CA SER A 44 4.80 13.84 7.09
C SER A 44 5.44 13.90 8.46
N PHE A 45 4.64 13.95 9.52
CA PHE A 45 5.12 13.86 10.89
C PHE A 45 5.77 12.50 11.14
N VAL A 46 5.14 11.40 10.75
CA VAL A 46 5.73 10.06 10.86
C VAL A 46 7.07 9.98 10.12
N LEU A 47 7.12 10.45 8.88
CA LEU A 47 8.34 10.41 8.05
C LEU A 47 9.48 11.28 8.52
N LYS A 48 9.20 12.28 9.36
CA LYS A 48 10.25 13.08 10.02
C LYS A 48 11.06 12.25 11.03
N TYR A 49 10.42 11.31 11.71
CA TYR A 49 11.03 10.48 12.75
C TYR A 49 11.36 9.07 12.27
N GLU A 50 10.59 8.56 11.30
CA GLU A 50 10.78 7.27 10.65
C GLU A 50 10.97 7.47 9.13
N PRO A 51 12.16 7.92 8.68
CA PRO A 51 12.41 8.20 7.26
C PRO A 51 12.45 6.96 6.37
N ASP A 52 12.38 5.78 6.94
CA ASP A 52 12.28 4.47 6.29
C ASP A 52 10.88 3.84 6.38
N ASN A 53 9.89 4.61 6.83
CA ASN A 53 8.49 4.17 6.82
C ASN A 53 7.90 4.27 5.40
N TYR A 54 8.14 3.22 4.58
CA TYR A 54 7.72 3.20 3.17
C TYR A 54 6.20 3.13 3.00
N PHE A 55 5.46 2.66 4.00
CA PHE A 55 3.99 2.70 3.99
C PHE A 55 3.47 4.13 4.10
N ALA A 56 4.09 4.95 4.94
CA ALA A 56 3.76 6.37 5.04
C ALA A 56 4.08 7.12 3.74
N TYR A 57 5.21 6.81 3.08
CA TYR A 57 5.51 7.37 1.75
C TYR A 57 4.44 6.99 0.73
N TYR A 58 4.06 5.71 0.64
CA TYR A 58 3.05 5.27 -0.32
C TYR A 58 1.71 5.96 -0.11
N ASN A 59 1.21 5.96 1.13
CA ASN A 59 -0.06 6.60 1.46
C ASN A 59 -0.04 8.10 1.17
N ARG A 60 1.06 8.78 1.49
CA ARG A 60 1.22 10.20 1.19
C ARG A 60 1.31 10.47 -0.31
N ALA A 61 1.98 9.60 -1.07
CA ALA A 61 2.07 9.71 -2.52
C ALA A 61 0.70 9.63 -3.18
N VAL A 62 -0.15 8.67 -2.76
CA VAL A 62 -1.52 8.54 -3.25
C VAL A 62 -2.31 9.83 -3.01
N LEU A 63 -2.20 10.41 -1.82
CA LEU A 63 -2.89 11.67 -1.50
C LEU A 63 -2.37 12.85 -2.32
N TYR A 64 -1.06 12.93 -2.56
CA TYR A 64 -0.49 13.94 -3.45
C TYR A 64 -0.99 13.78 -4.89
N ASP A 65 -1.08 12.55 -5.42
CA ASP A 65 -1.65 12.31 -6.75
C ASP A 65 -3.12 12.74 -6.83
N GLU A 66 -3.92 12.37 -5.83
CA GLU A 66 -5.33 12.76 -5.73
C GLU A 66 -5.55 14.28 -5.62
N LEU A 67 -4.60 15.01 -5.06
CA LEU A 67 -4.62 16.48 -4.97
C LEU A 67 -3.98 17.18 -6.19
N GLY A 68 -3.51 16.41 -7.19
CA GLY A 68 -2.87 16.96 -8.38
C GLY A 68 -1.40 17.35 -8.18
N ASN A 69 -0.81 17.06 -7.02
CA ASN A 69 0.61 17.31 -6.75
C ASN A 69 1.48 16.14 -7.24
N TYR A 70 1.43 15.89 -8.54
CA TYR A 70 2.03 14.72 -9.16
C TYR A 70 3.55 14.62 -8.95
N ARG A 71 4.26 15.75 -8.91
CA ARG A 71 5.71 15.76 -8.67
C ARG A 71 6.06 15.26 -7.26
N ALA A 72 5.29 15.67 -6.25
CA ALA A 72 5.47 15.17 -4.88
C ALA A 72 5.11 13.68 -4.78
N ALA A 73 4.03 13.26 -5.44
CA ALA A 73 3.65 11.86 -5.52
C ALA A 73 4.76 10.99 -6.11
N VAL A 74 5.33 11.38 -7.26
CA VAL A 74 6.44 10.67 -7.91
C VAL A 74 7.65 10.56 -6.98
N LYS A 75 7.98 11.62 -6.24
CA LYS A 75 9.10 11.61 -5.29
C LYS A 75 8.90 10.58 -4.18
N ASP A 76 7.70 10.50 -3.62
CA ASP A 76 7.38 9.55 -2.57
C ASP A 76 7.29 8.11 -3.12
N TYR A 77 6.70 7.90 -4.31
CA TYR A 77 6.72 6.59 -4.98
C TYR A 77 8.15 6.11 -5.28
N ASN A 78 9.09 7.00 -5.63
CA ASN A 78 10.49 6.62 -5.81
C ASN A 78 11.05 5.98 -4.54
N LYS A 79 10.81 6.58 -3.37
CA LYS A 79 11.25 6.02 -2.08
C LYS A 79 10.72 4.60 -1.84
N VAL A 80 9.46 4.38 -2.16
CA VAL A 80 8.83 3.06 -2.03
C VAL A 80 9.45 2.05 -2.99
N LEU A 81 9.63 2.41 -4.26
CA LEU A 81 10.10 1.50 -5.31
C LEU A 81 11.60 1.22 -5.24
N ASP A 82 12.39 2.11 -4.64
CA ASP A 82 13.79 1.86 -4.32
C ASP A 82 13.92 0.72 -3.30
N GLN A 83 13.00 0.63 -2.35
CA GLN A 83 12.97 -0.44 -1.34
C GLN A 83 12.23 -1.69 -1.81
N TYR A 84 11.18 -1.52 -2.61
CA TYR A 84 10.33 -2.61 -3.10
C TYR A 84 10.31 -2.64 -4.63
N PRO A 85 11.40 -3.11 -5.28
CA PRO A 85 11.54 -3.06 -6.75
C PRO A 85 10.59 -4.00 -7.50
N ASP A 86 9.89 -4.89 -6.77
CA ASP A 86 8.91 -5.82 -7.35
C ASP A 86 7.45 -5.40 -7.10
N PHE A 87 7.25 -4.22 -6.51
CA PHE A 87 5.93 -3.72 -6.20
C PHE A 87 5.25 -3.14 -7.45
N TYR A 88 4.54 -3.99 -8.20
CA TYR A 88 3.92 -3.61 -9.48
C TYR A 88 2.88 -2.48 -9.35
N SER A 89 2.06 -2.49 -8.29
CA SER A 89 1.06 -1.43 -8.06
C SER A 89 1.71 -0.06 -7.83
N GLY A 90 2.88 -0.03 -7.19
CA GLY A 90 3.66 1.19 -7.02
C GLY A 90 4.18 1.75 -8.35
N TYR A 91 4.65 0.89 -9.25
CA TYR A 91 5.02 1.30 -10.61
C TYR A 91 3.82 1.80 -11.41
N TYR A 92 2.68 1.11 -11.30
CA TYR A 92 1.45 1.56 -11.97
C TYR A 92 1.03 2.95 -11.47
N ALA A 93 0.95 3.16 -10.17
CA ALA A 93 0.59 4.44 -9.57
C ALA A 93 1.58 5.56 -9.98
N ARG A 94 2.89 5.28 -9.95
CA ARG A 94 3.91 6.24 -10.39
C ARG A 94 3.81 6.54 -11.88
N SER A 95 3.46 5.56 -12.72
CA SER A 95 3.26 5.76 -14.15
C SER A 95 2.17 6.78 -14.42
N GLU A 96 1.04 6.68 -13.72
CA GLU A 96 -0.08 7.62 -13.84
C GLU A 96 0.31 9.02 -13.35
N ALA A 97 0.99 9.13 -12.21
CA ALA A 97 1.47 10.41 -11.68
C ALA A 97 2.47 11.07 -12.65
N LYS A 98 3.41 10.31 -13.22
CA LYS A 98 4.36 10.81 -14.24
C LYS A 98 3.62 11.30 -15.48
N ARG A 99 2.69 10.51 -16.01
CA ARG A 99 1.90 10.88 -17.19
C ARG A 99 1.12 12.18 -16.97
N LYS A 100 0.46 12.31 -15.82
CA LYS A 100 -0.28 13.52 -15.44
C LYS A 100 0.63 14.72 -15.22
N SER A 101 1.89 14.51 -14.82
CA SER A 101 2.89 15.58 -14.66
C SER A 101 3.58 15.98 -15.97
N GLY A 102 3.28 15.31 -17.08
CA GLY A 102 3.86 15.54 -18.41
C GLY A 102 5.05 14.67 -18.78
N ASP A 103 5.53 13.80 -17.88
CA ASP A 103 6.56 12.79 -18.17
C ASP A 103 5.94 11.55 -18.80
N ILE A 104 5.55 11.67 -20.07
CA ILE A 104 4.89 10.61 -20.83
C ILE A 104 5.81 9.40 -21.01
N SER A 105 7.08 9.63 -21.31
CA SER A 105 8.07 8.56 -21.54
C SER A 105 8.35 7.75 -20.28
N GLY A 106 8.59 8.44 -19.15
CA GLY A 106 8.80 7.80 -17.86
C GLY A 106 7.56 7.06 -17.37
N GLY A 107 6.37 7.62 -17.61
CA GLY A 107 5.10 6.97 -17.32
C GLY A 107 4.92 5.67 -18.11
N LYS A 108 5.21 5.69 -19.42
CA LYS A 108 5.15 4.48 -20.27
C LYS A 108 6.12 3.40 -19.80
N SER A 109 7.34 3.77 -19.43
CA SER A 109 8.34 2.84 -18.89
C SER A 109 7.86 2.17 -17.59
N ASP A 110 7.35 2.95 -16.65
CA ASP A 110 6.81 2.44 -15.38
C ASP A 110 5.59 1.51 -15.62
N TYR A 111 4.71 1.87 -16.54
CA TYR A 111 3.57 1.02 -16.91
C TYR A 111 4.01 -0.34 -17.45
N GLN A 112 4.99 -0.36 -18.36
CA GLN A 112 5.54 -1.62 -18.91
C GLN A 112 6.18 -2.48 -17.81
N LYS A 113 6.90 -1.85 -16.88
CA LYS A 113 7.48 -2.54 -15.72
C LYS A 113 6.39 -3.13 -14.81
N ALA A 114 5.34 -2.37 -14.54
CA ALA A 114 4.20 -2.83 -13.75
C ALA A 114 3.54 -4.06 -14.37
N MET A 115 3.25 -4.02 -15.68
CA MET A 115 2.63 -5.14 -16.40
C MET A 115 3.51 -6.39 -16.37
N LYS A 116 4.81 -6.25 -16.60
CA LYS A 116 5.76 -7.37 -16.54
C LYS A 116 5.79 -8.02 -15.14
N LEU A 117 5.85 -7.23 -14.09
CA LEU A 117 5.85 -7.72 -12.71
C LEU A 117 4.54 -8.39 -12.35
N TYR A 118 3.41 -7.83 -12.76
CA TYR A 118 2.09 -8.41 -12.57
C TYR A 118 1.96 -9.80 -13.22
N GLU A 119 2.41 -9.94 -14.48
CA GLU A 119 2.40 -11.22 -15.18
C GLU A 119 3.31 -12.26 -14.52
N GLN A 120 4.49 -11.84 -14.06
CA GLN A 120 5.40 -12.71 -13.33
C GLN A 120 4.77 -13.23 -12.03
N GLN A 121 4.13 -12.37 -11.26
CA GLN A 121 3.46 -12.74 -10.01
C GLN A 121 2.28 -13.68 -10.27
N LYS A 122 1.47 -13.38 -11.30
CA LYS A 122 0.34 -14.24 -11.70
C LYS A 122 0.80 -15.64 -12.09
N ASN A 123 1.88 -15.75 -12.86
CA ASN A 123 2.42 -17.04 -13.29
C ASN A 123 3.00 -17.83 -12.09
N THR A 124 3.64 -17.14 -11.15
CA THR A 124 4.14 -17.75 -9.92
C THR A 124 2.99 -18.30 -9.07
N ASN A 125 1.94 -17.52 -8.85
CA ASN A 125 0.76 -17.96 -8.09
C ASN A 125 0.07 -19.16 -8.77
N LYS A 126 -0.08 -19.15 -10.09
CA LYS A 126 -0.62 -20.27 -10.85
C LYS A 126 0.22 -21.55 -10.69
N SER A 127 1.55 -21.42 -10.73
CA SER A 127 2.46 -22.54 -10.48
C SER A 127 2.31 -23.13 -9.08
N TYR A 128 2.07 -22.30 -8.05
CA TYR A 128 1.80 -22.78 -6.68
C TYR A 128 0.46 -23.46 -6.56
N GLU A 129 -0.59 -22.98 -7.23
CA GLU A 129 -1.91 -23.63 -7.27
C GLU A 129 -1.81 -25.00 -7.96
N GLU A 130 -1.14 -25.09 -9.12
CA GLU A 130 -0.91 -26.37 -9.84
C GLU A 130 -0.08 -27.37 -9.02
N VAL A 131 0.88 -26.91 -8.22
CA VAL A 131 1.65 -27.77 -7.32
C VAL A 131 0.81 -28.22 -6.13
N ALA A 132 -0.02 -27.33 -5.56
CA ALA A 132 -0.92 -27.68 -4.45
C ALA A 132 -1.96 -28.72 -4.85
N ASP A 133 -2.55 -28.60 -6.05
CA ASP A 133 -3.53 -29.57 -6.58
C ASP A 133 -2.91 -30.96 -6.85
N ASN A 134 -1.60 -31.02 -7.17
CA ASN A 134 -0.88 -32.27 -7.41
C ASN A 134 -0.35 -32.95 -6.12
N ILE A 135 -0.35 -32.26 -4.97
CA ILE A 135 0.13 -32.79 -3.68
C ILE A 135 -0.96 -33.60 -2.96
N ASP A 136 -2.23 -33.46 -3.32
CA ASP A 136 -3.36 -34.13 -2.64
C ASP A 136 -3.47 -35.64 -2.95
N GLU A 137 -2.60 -36.20 -3.80
CA GLU A 137 -2.64 -37.62 -4.18
C GLU A 137 -1.43 -38.51 -3.80
N SER A 138 -0.33 -37.96 -3.21
CA SER A 138 0.80 -38.82 -2.84
C SER A 138 1.62 -38.36 -1.62
N GLU A 139 1.39 -39.09 -0.52
CA GLU A 139 2.31 -39.33 0.60
C GLU A 139 2.89 -38.18 1.45
N ASN A 140 2.28 -38.07 2.63
CA ASN A 140 2.84 -37.98 4.00
C ASN A 140 4.24 -37.36 4.28
N ASP A 141 4.23 -36.32 5.12
CA ASP A 141 5.10 -35.95 6.25
C ASP A 141 6.33 -35.03 6.06
N THR A 142 6.95 -34.91 4.90
CA THR A 142 8.04 -33.93 4.72
C THR A 142 7.67 -32.73 3.86
N SER A 143 6.72 -32.89 2.96
CA SER A 143 6.24 -31.84 2.04
C SER A 143 5.36 -30.79 2.72
N GLU A 144 4.64 -31.17 3.76
CA GLU A 144 3.71 -30.28 4.48
C GLU A 144 4.45 -29.13 5.19
N LYS A 145 5.65 -29.40 5.74
CA LYS A 145 6.48 -28.37 6.40
C LYS A 145 7.09 -27.37 5.42
N ASP A 146 7.46 -27.83 4.23
CA ASP A 146 8.02 -26.96 3.19
C ASP A 146 6.93 -26.16 2.47
N ALA A 147 5.77 -26.77 2.20
CA ALA A 147 4.59 -26.10 1.67
C ALA A 147 4.06 -25.04 2.66
N ASP A 148 4.02 -25.35 3.95
CA ASP A 148 3.61 -24.42 5.01
C ASP A 148 4.59 -23.23 5.16
N LYS A 149 5.90 -23.49 4.96
CA LYS A 149 6.92 -22.45 4.97
C LYS A 149 6.79 -21.50 3.76
N VAL A 150 6.57 -22.06 2.57
CA VAL A 150 6.34 -21.30 1.34
C VAL A 150 5.01 -20.51 1.43
N ARG A 151 3.95 -21.13 1.97
CA ARG A 151 2.66 -20.48 2.21
C ARG A 151 2.80 -19.30 3.19
N LYS A 152 3.48 -19.51 4.32
CA LYS A 152 3.73 -18.44 5.32
C LYS A 152 4.58 -17.30 4.75
N GLU A 153 5.52 -17.59 3.86
CA GLU A 153 6.36 -16.58 3.21
C GLU A 153 5.61 -15.82 2.11
N SER A 154 4.75 -16.52 1.35
CA SER A 154 3.82 -15.92 0.40
C SER A 154 2.78 -15.03 1.10
N ASP A 155 2.14 -15.53 2.15
CA ASP A 155 1.17 -14.77 2.95
C ASP A 155 1.81 -13.55 3.63
N LYS A 156 3.08 -13.65 4.05
CA LYS A 156 3.84 -12.55 4.61
C LYS A 156 4.12 -11.46 3.57
N ASN A 157 4.39 -11.84 2.33
CA ASN A 157 4.61 -10.92 1.22
C ASN A 157 3.29 -10.30 0.74
N ILE A 158 2.22 -11.08 0.62
CA ILE A 158 0.87 -10.61 0.28
C ILE A 158 0.38 -9.63 1.35
N ASN A 159 0.47 -9.97 2.63
CA ASN A 159 0.09 -9.07 3.73
C ASN A 159 0.91 -7.79 3.77
N LYS A 160 2.17 -7.83 3.33
CA LYS A 160 3.03 -6.66 3.22
C LYS A 160 2.56 -5.74 2.09
N PHE A 161 2.14 -6.30 0.94
CA PHE A 161 1.60 -5.56 -0.19
C PHE A 161 0.15 -5.11 0.04
N ASP A 162 -0.69 -5.93 0.65
CA ASP A 162 -2.07 -5.57 1.00
C ASP A 162 -2.13 -4.37 1.95
N ARG A 163 -1.18 -4.25 2.88
CA ARG A 163 -1.07 -3.06 3.74
C ARG A 163 -0.68 -1.80 2.97
N LEU A 164 0.09 -1.94 1.88
CA LEU A 164 0.39 -0.82 0.97
C LEU A 164 -0.84 -0.45 0.12
N LEU A 165 -1.71 -1.42 -0.17
CA LEU A 165 -2.91 -1.25 -1.00
C LEU A 165 -4.12 -0.68 -0.25
N VAL A 166 -4.06 -0.48 1.07
CA VAL A 166 -5.18 0.09 1.86
C VAL A 166 -5.62 1.47 1.34
N ALA A 167 -4.70 2.22 0.73
CA ALA A 167 -5.03 3.50 0.10
C ALA A 167 -5.75 3.38 -1.25
N ASP A 168 -5.64 2.23 -1.93
CA ASP A 168 -6.15 2.02 -3.30
C ASP A 168 -7.53 1.32 -3.34
N ASN A 169 -8.09 1.02 -2.17
CA ASN A 169 -9.33 0.26 -2.06
C ASN A 169 -10.55 1.16 -2.27
N THR A 170 -10.83 1.49 -3.56
CA THR A 170 -12.03 2.22 -4.00
C THR A 170 -13.33 1.53 -3.58
N ASP A 171 -13.33 0.22 -3.36
CA ASP A 171 -14.47 -0.53 -2.84
C ASP A 171 -14.79 -0.21 -1.37
N MET A 172 -13.79 0.12 -0.57
CA MET A 172 -14.01 0.60 0.79
C MET A 172 -14.63 2.01 0.80
N LYS A 173 -14.30 2.86 -0.17
CA LYS A 173 -14.92 4.19 -0.33
C LYS A 173 -16.44 4.10 -0.52
N SER A 174 -16.93 3.13 -1.32
CA SER A 174 -18.37 2.98 -1.58
C SER A 174 -19.14 2.45 -0.37
N LYS A 175 -18.53 1.59 0.44
CA LYS A 175 -19.15 1.02 1.64
C LYS A 175 -19.32 2.02 2.77
N TYR A 176 -18.34 2.90 2.96
CA TYR A 176 -18.34 3.88 4.07
C TYR A 176 -18.99 5.22 3.73
N THR A 177 -19.08 5.63 2.47
CA THR A 177 -19.86 6.81 2.05
C THR A 177 -21.36 6.60 2.24
N ASN A 178 -21.84 5.37 2.23
CA ASN A 178 -23.24 5.05 2.47
C ASN A 178 -23.63 4.98 3.96
N GLU A 179 -22.66 4.85 4.88
CA GLU A 179 -22.91 4.82 6.33
C GLU A 179 -22.85 6.22 7.00
N ILE A 180 -22.46 7.27 6.27
CA ILE A 180 -22.31 8.65 6.77
C ILE A 180 -23.50 9.55 6.37
N ARG A 181 -24.53 9.00 5.70
CA ARG A 181 -25.76 9.72 5.39
C ARG A 181 -26.86 9.49 6.43
#